data_eb9c49896b2fb2c213a1b916a7ca4fe7
#
_entry.id   eb9c49896b2fb2c213a1b916a7ca4fe7
#
_cell.length_a   1.000
_cell.length_b   1.000
_cell.length_c   1.000
_cell.angle_alpha   90.00
_cell.angle_beta   90.00
_cell.angle_gamma   90.00
#
_symmetry.space_group_name_H-M   'P 1'
#
loop_
_entity.id
_entity.type
_entity.pdbx_description
1 polymer ?
#
loop_
_entity_poly.entity_id
_entity_poly.type
_entity_poly.pdbx_seq_one_letter_code
_entity_poly.pdbx_strand_id
1 'polypeptide(L)'
;KLLWPYLRFLTKFDLTPDMDIRLSYAYGFRTPTLQELYFSFHNDNHDIDGNPDLKAEYSNNVTGSFTYRILHNARIRLTTTLSGFYNVFKDKISLAQNVDIPNYNTYYNIGRYKTLGGALETSLAWGGLRVNVNASLIGRYNKYASDDKSLPQFRYSPEVSTTISYHIAKSGTDISFFYKYTGQRKEYYYHEYTTPDNKKESEIYLRGLPSYHYGDITVTQKLTSFLSLNVGVKNLFNLTDIRTIVESANDTPSVSYLGCGRSYFIGLNLMLNGKFKK
;
A
#
# COMPACT_ATOMS: atom_id res chain seq x y z
N LYS A 1 -11.95 -27.21 20.18
CA LYS A 1 -11.13 -25.99 20.39
C LYS A 1 -12.06 -24.80 20.31
N LEU A 2 -12.22 -24.02 21.40
CA LEU A 2 -13.01 -22.80 21.39
C LEU A 2 -12.39 -21.86 20.34
N LEU A 3 -13.15 -21.54 19.32
CA LEU A 3 -12.86 -20.42 18.42
C LEU A 3 -12.99 -19.15 19.28
N TRP A 4 -11.89 -18.46 19.51
CA TRP A 4 -11.92 -17.17 20.19
C TRP A 4 -12.80 -16.23 19.37
N PRO A 5 -13.76 -15.54 19.98
CA PRO A 5 -14.67 -14.69 19.25
C PRO A 5 -13.89 -13.54 18.58
N TYR A 6 -14.23 -13.26 17.34
CA TYR A 6 -13.84 -12.02 16.68
C TYR A 6 -14.37 -10.86 17.51
N LEU A 7 -13.46 -10.04 18.05
CA LEU A 7 -13.83 -8.87 18.87
C LEU A 7 -13.55 -7.60 18.09
N ARG A 8 -14.56 -6.77 17.93
CA ARG A 8 -14.42 -5.44 17.36
C ARG A 8 -15.13 -4.43 18.25
N PHE A 9 -14.40 -3.37 18.60
CA PHE A 9 -14.94 -2.20 19.27
C PHE A 9 -14.76 -1.00 18.35
N LEU A 10 -15.81 -0.19 18.18
CA LEU A 10 -15.81 1.01 17.37
C LEU A 10 -16.59 2.09 18.12
N THR A 11 -15.98 3.27 18.25
CA THR A 11 -16.64 4.42 18.85
C THR A 11 -16.38 5.69 18.05
N LYS A 12 -17.35 6.59 18.08
CA LYS A 12 -17.28 7.92 17.51
C LYS A 12 -17.70 8.96 18.56
N PHE A 13 -16.93 10.01 18.67
CA PHE A 13 -17.22 11.15 19.53
C PHE A 13 -17.31 12.41 18.64
N ASP A 14 -18.48 13.02 18.58
CA ASP A 14 -18.67 14.32 17.96
C ASP A 14 -18.30 15.39 18.99
N LEU A 15 -17.15 16.05 18.81
CA LEU A 15 -16.67 17.13 19.69
C LEU A 15 -17.44 18.43 19.42
N THR A 16 -17.69 18.67 18.13
CA THR A 16 -18.51 19.78 17.62
C THR A 16 -19.21 19.29 16.35
N PRO A 17 -20.15 20.06 15.76
CA PRO A 17 -20.73 19.73 14.46
C PRO A 17 -19.69 19.52 13.35
N ASP A 18 -18.52 20.16 13.48
CA ASP A 18 -17.46 20.14 12.48
C ASP A 18 -16.26 19.26 12.86
N MET A 19 -16.23 18.68 14.06
CA MET A 19 -15.10 17.89 14.55
C MET A 19 -15.56 16.57 15.13
N ASP A 20 -14.97 15.48 14.67
CA ASP A 20 -15.20 14.15 15.24
C ASP A 20 -13.90 13.37 15.47
N ILE A 21 -13.91 12.55 16.51
CA ILE A 21 -12.88 11.54 16.80
C ILE A 21 -13.48 10.17 16.64
N ARG A 22 -12.75 9.26 15.99
CA ARG A 22 -13.13 7.85 15.91
C ARG A 22 -11.99 7.00 16.43
N LEU A 23 -12.33 6.01 17.24
CA LEU A 23 -11.40 5.04 17.76
C LEU A 23 -11.93 3.65 17.45
N SER A 24 -11.06 2.75 17.04
CA SER A 24 -11.42 1.35 16.86
C SER A 24 -10.31 0.43 17.38
N TYR A 25 -10.76 -0.69 17.92
CA TYR A 25 -9.94 -1.83 18.25
C TYR A 25 -10.54 -3.08 17.62
N ALA A 26 -9.72 -3.90 17.01
CA ALA A 26 -10.13 -5.19 16.49
C ALA A 26 -9.10 -6.27 16.86
N TYR A 27 -9.60 -7.36 17.43
CA TYR A 27 -8.88 -8.60 17.59
C TYR A 27 -9.41 -9.59 16.56
N GLY A 28 -8.53 -10.18 15.78
CA GLY A 28 -8.89 -11.12 14.75
C GLY A 28 -7.91 -12.28 14.64
N PHE A 29 -8.32 -13.32 13.94
CA PHE A 29 -7.44 -14.41 13.56
C PHE A 29 -7.69 -14.81 12.11
N ARG A 30 -6.68 -15.39 11.49
CA ARG A 30 -6.75 -15.97 10.16
C ARG A 30 -6.18 -17.38 10.19
N THR A 31 -6.93 -18.35 9.73
CA THR A 31 -6.40 -19.70 9.48
C THR A 31 -5.57 -19.71 8.21
N PRO A 32 -4.55 -20.58 8.11
CA PRO A 32 -3.85 -20.79 6.84
C PRO A 32 -4.82 -21.17 5.73
N THR A 33 -4.56 -20.70 4.52
CA THR A 33 -5.29 -21.10 3.32
C THR A 33 -4.83 -22.48 2.83
N LEU A 34 -5.62 -23.14 1.99
CA LEU A 34 -5.22 -24.41 1.36
C LEU A 34 -3.93 -24.26 0.54
N GLN A 35 -3.74 -23.10 -0.08
CA GLN A 35 -2.53 -22.79 -0.82
C GLN A 35 -1.31 -22.71 0.12
N GLU A 36 -1.43 -22.03 1.24
CA GLU A 36 -0.34 -21.91 2.21
C GLU A 36 0.01 -23.27 2.86
N LEU A 37 -0.96 -24.19 2.97
CA LEU A 37 -0.77 -25.49 3.56
C LEU A 37 -0.23 -26.54 2.56
N TYR A 38 -0.73 -26.54 1.32
CA TYR A 38 -0.58 -27.69 0.41
C TYR A 38 -0.18 -27.33 -1.01
N PHE A 39 0.09 -26.06 -1.31
CA PHE A 39 0.57 -25.67 -2.62
C PHE A 39 1.95 -26.29 -2.86
N SER A 40 2.17 -26.81 -4.07
CA SER A 40 3.46 -27.32 -4.50
C SER A 40 3.67 -26.90 -5.96
N PHE A 41 4.72 -26.17 -6.20
CA PHE A 41 5.08 -25.67 -7.53
C PHE A 41 6.58 -25.68 -7.72
N HIS A 42 7.04 -26.49 -8.64
CA HIS A 42 8.44 -26.70 -8.96
C HIS A 42 8.70 -26.48 -10.45
N ASN A 43 9.65 -25.61 -10.76
CA ASN A 43 10.20 -25.43 -12.11
C ASN A 43 11.67 -24.98 -12.00
N ASP A 44 12.34 -24.79 -13.13
CA ASP A 44 13.75 -24.42 -13.19
C ASP A 44 14.13 -23.13 -12.42
N ASN A 45 13.14 -22.27 -12.14
CA ASN A 45 13.36 -20.97 -11.51
C ASN A 45 12.64 -20.79 -10.16
N HIS A 46 11.67 -21.64 -9.84
CA HIS A 46 10.84 -21.50 -8.64
C HIS A 46 10.60 -22.87 -8.02
N ASP A 47 10.90 -22.93 -6.75
CA ASP A 47 10.67 -24.09 -5.91
C ASP A 47 9.90 -23.62 -4.68
N ILE A 48 8.57 -23.92 -4.65
CA ILE A 48 7.65 -23.40 -3.63
C ILE A 48 6.79 -24.52 -3.10
N ASP A 49 6.85 -24.77 -1.80
CA ASP A 49 5.96 -25.70 -1.11
C ASP A 49 5.15 -25.01 -0.01
N GLY A 50 3.93 -25.50 0.17
CA GLY A 50 3.11 -25.21 1.33
C GLY A 50 3.68 -25.83 2.58
N ASN A 51 3.16 -25.41 3.74
CA ASN A 51 3.58 -25.93 5.02
C ASN A 51 2.33 -26.37 5.85
N PRO A 52 2.10 -27.68 5.98
CA PRO A 52 0.96 -28.20 6.77
C PRO A 52 1.00 -27.87 8.26
N ASP A 53 2.18 -27.52 8.80
CA ASP A 53 2.39 -27.24 10.23
C ASP A 53 2.09 -25.78 10.61
N LEU A 54 1.58 -24.98 9.67
CA LEU A 54 1.23 -23.59 9.92
C LEU A 54 0.17 -23.44 11.00
N LYS A 55 0.42 -22.51 11.91
CA LYS A 55 -0.52 -22.08 12.94
C LYS A 55 -1.37 -20.93 12.43
N ALA A 56 -2.53 -20.73 13.04
CA ALA A 56 -3.35 -19.56 12.76
C ALA A 56 -2.61 -18.26 13.14
N GLU A 57 -2.75 -17.26 12.30
CA GLU A 57 -2.27 -15.90 12.53
C GLU A 57 -3.29 -15.13 13.38
N TYR A 58 -2.82 -14.38 14.38
CA TYR A 58 -3.63 -13.52 15.24
C TYR A 58 -3.20 -12.07 15.08
N SER A 59 -4.17 -11.16 15.16
CA SER A 59 -3.90 -9.74 15.04
C SER A 59 -4.64 -8.90 16.07
N ASN A 60 -3.96 -7.88 16.60
CA ASN A 60 -4.54 -6.79 17.37
C ASN A 60 -4.33 -5.51 16.58
N ASN A 61 -5.42 -4.81 16.26
CA ASN A 61 -5.41 -3.61 15.45
C ASN A 61 -6.06 -2.49 16.23
N VAL A 62 -5.33 -1.39 16.42
CA VAL A 62 -5.84 -0.14 17.01
C VAL A 62 -5.76 0.93 15.94
N THR A 63 -6.87 1.64 15.73
CA THR A 63 -6.89 2.81 14.83
C THR A 63 -7.56 3.99 15.51
N GLY A 64 -7.07 5.19 15.22
CA GLY A 64 -7.67 6.44 15.64
C GLY A 64 -7.70 7.43 14.50
N SER A 65 -8.74 8.26 14.43
CA SER A 65 -8.80 9.37 13.49
C SER A 65 -9.49 10.58 14.09
N PHE A 66 -9.01 11.75 13.70
CA PHE A 66 -9.60 13.04 13.99
C PHE A 66 -9.96 13.72 12.67
N THR A 67 -11.23 14.05 12.50
CA THR A 67 -11.73 14.75 11.31
C THR A 67 -12.15 16.17 11.69
N TYR A 68 -11.69 17.14 10.90
CA TYR A 68 -12.09 18.55 11.03
C TYR A 68 -12.62 19.08 9.69
N ARG A 69 -13.87 19.53 9.68
CA ARG A 69 -14.55 20.20 8.58
C ARG A 69 -14.32 21.71 8.70
N ILE A 70 -13.13 22.16 8.24
CA ILE A 70 -12.63 23.53 8.45
C ILE A 70 -13.54 24.57 7.78
N LEU A 71 -14.02 24.26 6.57
CA LEU A 71 -14.97 25.07 5.82
C LEU A 71 -16.09 24.18 5.31
N HIS A 72 -17.32 24.56 5.60
CA HIS A 72 -18.48 23.80 5.18
C HIS A 72 -19.63 24.74 4.78
N ASN A 73 -19.53 25.30 3.58
CA ASN A 73 -20.58 26.14 3.01
C ASN A 73 -20.86 25.76 1.55
N ALA A 74 -21.84 26.40 0.93
CA ALA A 74 -22.28 26.09 -0.42
C ALA A 74 -21.21 26.28 -1.51
N ARG A 75 -20.17 27.11 -1.26
CA ARG A 75 -19.12 27.41 -2.23
C ARG A 75 -17.84 26.65 -1.98
N ILE A 76 -17.47 26.48 -0.71
CA ILE A 76 -16.19 25.87 -0.31
C ILE A 76 -16.44 24.82 0.74
N ARG A 77 -15.87 23.64 0.53
CA ARG A 77 -15.78 22.58 1.52
C ARG A 77 -14.32 22.18 1.66
N LEU A 78 -13.80 22.29 2.87
CA LEU A 78 -12.44 21.87 3.23
C LEU A 78 -12.54 20.95 4.44
N THR A 79 -12.16 19.70 4.25
CA THR A 79 -12.14 18.70 5.32
C THR A 79 -10.74 18.11 5.41
N THR A 80 -10.25 17.98 6.63
CA THR A 80 -8.97 17.33 6.91
C THR A 80 -9.17 16.22 7.94
N THR A 81 -8.58 15.07 7.70
CA THR A 81 -8.58 13.94 8.62
C THR A 81 -7.14 13.53 8.91
N LEU A 82 -6.79 13.54 10.19
CA LEU A 82 -5.55 12.94 10.70
C LEU A 82 -5.89 11.57 11.26
N SER A 83 -5.19 10.54 10.81
CA SER A 83 -5.39 9.16 11.28
C SER A 83 -4.08 8.51 11.70
N GLY A 84 -4.18 7.53 12.60
CA GLY A 84 -3.06 6.71 13.02
C GLY A 84 -3.51 5.28 13.31
N PHE A 85 -2.57 4.34 13.16
CA PHE A 85 -2.83 2.93 13.46
C PHE A 85 -1.61 2.27 14.10
N TYR A 86 -1.88 1.22 14.87
CA TYR A 86 -0.88 0.31 15.40
C TYR A 86 -1.40 -1.11 15.33
N ASN A 87 -0.68 -1.99 14.64
CA ASN A 87 -1.05 -3.38 14.45
C ASN A 87 0.04 -4.29 15.01
N VAL A 88 -0.37 -5.33 15.73
CA VAL A 88 0.50 -6.37 16.26
C VAL A 88 -0.02 -7.73 15.77
N PHE A 89 0.82 -8.46 15.08
CA PHE A 89 0.55 -9.81 14.60
C PHE A 89 1.37 -10.80 15.41
N LYS A 90 0.73 -11.92 15.76
CA LYS A 90 1.37 -13.10 16.34
C LYS A 90 1.22 -14.26 15.35
N ASP A 91 2.29 -15.01 15.15
CA ASP A 91 2.33 -16.15 14.23
C ASP A 91 1.94 -15.76 12.78
N LYS A 92 2.38 -14.56 12.33
CA LYS A 92 2.07 -14.07 10.98
C LYS A 92 2.59 -15.05 9.94
N ILE A 93 1.73 -15.47 9.02
CA ILE A 93 2.09 -16.35 7.92
C ILE A 93 2.76 -15.54 6.81
N SER A 94 3.92 -15.98 6.36
CA SER A 94 4.68 -15.34 5.30
C SER A 94 5.45 -16.37 4.47
N LEU A 95 5.48 -16.16 3.16
CA LEU A 95 6.39 -16.90 2.28
C LEU A 95 7.81 -16.38 2.51
N ALA A 96 8.76 -17.29 2.70
CA ALA A 96 10.16 -16.95 2.83
C ALA A 96 11.04 -18.06 2.20
N GLN A 97 12.22 -17.68 1.76
CA GLN A 97 13.21 -18.61 1.27
C GLN A 97 13.72 -19.47 2.44
N ASN A 98 13.86 -20.77 2.18
CA ASN A 98 14.52 -21.67 3.11
C ASN A 98 16.02 -21.35 3.16
N VAL A 99 16.58 -21.28 4.36
CA VAL A 99 17.99 -20.92 4.55
C VAL A 99 18.92 -22.06 4.12
N ASP A 100 18.45 -23.30 4.24
CA ASP A 100 19.25 -24.50 4.00
C ASP A 100 19.21 -24.98 2.53
N ILE A 101 18.19 -24.56 1.76
CA ILE A 101 17.97 -25.01 0.39
C ILE A 101 17.87 -23.79 -0.54
N PRO A 102 18.86 -23.55 -1.41
CA PRO A 102 18.83 -22.45 -2.37
C PRO A 102 17.60 -22.52 -3.29
N ASN A 103 16.98 -21.35 -3.55
CA ASN A 103 15.79 -21.20 -4.40
C ASN A 103 14.50 -21.90 -3.91
N TYR A 104 14.53 -22.57 -2.75
CA TYR A 104 13.37 -23.18 -2.15
C TYR A 104 12.65 -22.20 -1.23
N ASN A 105 11.37 -22.00 -1.47
CA ASN A 105 10.50 -21.11 -0.69
C ASN A 105 9.40 -21.92 -0.01
N THR A 106 9.08 -21.60 1.24
CA THR A 106 7.94 -22.18 1.93
C THR A 106 7.30 -21.16 2.86
N TYR A 107 6.12 -21.49 3.39
CA TYR A 107 5.40 -20.63 4.31
C TYR A 107 5.80 -20.90 5.77
N TYR A 108 6.04 -19.84 6.52
CA TYR A 108 6.40 -19.88 7.94
C TYR A 108 5.51 -18.99 8.77
N ASN A 109 5.35 -19.34 10.05
CA ASN A 109 4.83 -18.43 11.04
C ASN A 109 5.95 -17.52 11.57
N ILE A 110 5.91 -16.24 11.22
CA ILE A 110 6.76 -15.23 11.85
C ILE A 110 6.17 -14.91 13.23
N GLY A 111 6.91 -15.19 14.29
CA GLY A 111 6.40 -15.17 15.67
C GLY A 111 5.73 -13.85 16.06
N ARG A 112 6.37 -12.69 15.81
CA ARG A 112 5.82 -11.37 16.10
C ARG A 112 6.15 -10.38 14.98
N TYR A 113 5.14 -9.72 14.46
CA TYR A 113 5.27 -8.65 13.45
C TYR A 113 4.43 -7.45 13.87
N LYS A 114 4.92 -6.25 13.61
CA LYS A 114 4.24 -5.00 13.98
C LYS A 114 4.25 -4.02 12.82
N THR A 115 3.18 -3.24 12.70
CA THR A 115 3.15 -2.06 11.84
C THR A 115 2.52 -0.89 12.58
N LEU A 116 3.01 0.29 12.30
CA LEU A 116 2.40 1.53 12.79
C LEU A 116 2.45 2.57 11.69
N GLY A 117 1.59 3.55 11.77
CA GLY A 117 1.62 4.62 10.78
C GLY A 117 0.60 5.70 11.08
N GLY A 118 0.72 6.78 10.32
CA GLY A 118 -0.24 7.86 10.30
C GLY A 118 -0.47 8.36 8.90
N ALA A 119 -1.62 8.97 8.68
CA ALA A 119 -1.98 9.61 7.42
C ALA A 119 -2.72 10.93 7.67
N LEU A 120 -2.44 11.89 6.82
CA LEU A 120 -3.15 13.16 6.72
C LEU A 120 -3.88 13.17 5.37
N GLU A 121 -5.20 13.23 5.42
CA GLU A 121 -6.07 13.33 4.25
C GLU A 121 -6.74 14.69 4.23
N THR A 122 -6.60 15.44 3.14
CA THR A 122 -7.24 16.75 2.97
C THR A 122 -8.01 16.78 1.66
N SER A 123 -9.29 17.15 1.74
CA SER A 123 -10.18 17.30 0.59
C SER A 123 -10.71 18.73 0.53
N LEU A 124 -10.47 19.39 -0.59
CA LEU A 124 -10.97 20.71 -0.94
C LEU A 124 -11.92 20.59 -2.13
N ALA A 125 -13.11 21.18 -2.00
CA ALA A 125 -14.02 21.43 -3.12
C ALA A 125 -14.37 22.93 -3.14
N TRP A 126 -14.04 23.60 -4.25
CA TRP A 126 -14.29 25.03 -4.44
C TRP A 126 -14.75 25.30 -5.87
N GLY A 127 -16.04 25.59 -6.05
CA GLY A 127 -16.62 25.72 -7.37
C GLY A 127 -16.37 24.49 -8.25
N GLY A 128 -15.71 24.66 -9.37
CA GLY A 128 -15.30 23.56 -10.26
C GLY A 128 -14.05 22.82 -9.81
N LEU A 129 -13.26 23.37 -8.87
CA LEU A 129 -12.01 22.78 -8.39
C LEU A 129 -12.26 21.72 -7.30
N ARG A 130 -11.62 20.57 -7.42
CA ARG A 130 -11.52 19.56 -6.38
C ARG A 130 -10.05 19.15 -6.23
N VAL A 131 -9.58 19.16 -4.99
CA VAL A 131 -8.21 18.74 -4.64
C VAL A 131 -8.30 17.74 -3.50
N ASN A 132 -7.71 16.57 -3.68
CA ASN A 132 -7.53 15.60 -2.63
C ASN A 132 -6.03 15.36 -2.46
N VAL A 133 -5.54 15.52 -1.24
CA VAL A 133 -4.14 15.23 -0.87
C VAL A 133 -4.16 14.20 0.23
N ASN A 134 -3.36 13.17 0.07
CA ASN A 134 -3.14 12.15 1.08
C ASN A 134 -1.63 12.00 1.29
N ALA A 135 -1.17 12.16 2.52
CA ALA A 135 0.21 11.95 2.92
C ALA A 135 0.24 10.95 4.06
N SER A 136 1.05 9.91 3.94
CA SER A 136 1.17 8.86 4.95
C SER A 136 2.61 8.48 5.24
N LEU A 137 2.83 8.00 6.46
CA LEU A 137 4.10 7.45 6.91
C LEU A 137 3.83 6.09 7.57
N ILE A 138 4.42 5.02 7.00
CA ILE A 138 4.21 3.66 7.46
C ILE A 138 5.52 3.09 7.98
N GLY A 139 5.53 2.69 9.25
CA GLY A 139 6.63 2.00 9.90
C GLY A 139 6.40 0.48 9.93
N ARG A 140 7.39 -0.28 9.47
CA ARG A 140 7.42 -1.74 9.50
C ARG A 140 8.45 -2.21 10.50
N TYR A 141 8.07 -3.19 11.30
CA TYR A 141 8.91 -3.73 12.36
C TYR A 141 10.14 -4.45 11.76
N ASN A 142 11.30 -4.11 12.31
CA ASN A 142 12.54 -4.78 12.05
C ASN A 142 12.73 -5.91 13.07
N LYS A 143 12.64 -7.17 12.63
CA LYS A 143 12.79 -8.34 13.50
C LYS A 143 14.18 -8.43 14.14
N TYR A 144 15.22 -7.97 13.45
CA TYR A 144 16.60 -8.03 13.92
C TYR A 144 16.90 -7.04 15.06
N ALA A 145 16.08 -6.00 15.25
CA ALA A 145 16.20 -5.08 16.37
C ALA A 145 15.88 -5.72 17.74
N SER A 146 15.36 -6.95 17.78
CA SER A 146 15.22 -7.70 19.03
C SER A 146 16.56 -8.21 19.52
N ASP A 147 17.43 -8.61 18.62
CA ASP A 147 18.71 -9.25 18.86
C ASP A 147 19.85 -8.22 18.87
N ASP A 148 19.77 -7.21 18.00
CA ASP A 148 20.70 -6.10 17.93
C ASP A 148 20.01 -4.76 18.23
N LYS A 149 20.27 -4.22 19.42
CA LYS A 149 19.71 -2.93 19.91
C LYS A 149 20.23 -1.69 19.17
N SER A 150 21.30 -1.81 18.39
CA SER A 150 21.83 -0.72 17.56
C SER A 150 20.95 -0.48 16.32
N LEU A 151 20.15 -1.47 15.91
CA LEU A 151 19.28 -1.38 14.75
C LEU A 151 17.94 -0.71 15.11
N PRO A 152 17.37 0.13 14.22
CA PRO A 152 16.09 0.76 14.46
C PRO A 152 14.96 -0.26 14.52
N GLN A 153 14.05 -0.08 15.49
CA GLN A 153 12.92 -0.98 15.70
C GLN A 153 11.90 -0.94 14.54
N PHE A 154 11.79 0.20 13.87
CA PHE A 154 10.91 0.38 12.72
C PHE A 154 11.65 1.05 11.57
N ARG A 155 11.34 0.61 10.35
CA ARG A 155 11.73 1.27 9.11
C ARG A 155 10.52 1.99 8.52
N TYR A 156 10.67 3.27 8.23
CA TYR A 156 9.58 4.12 7.76
C TYR A 156 9.64 4.33 6.26
N SER A 157 8.45 4.38 5.65
CA SER A 157 8.27 4.68 4.23
C SER A 157 7.18 5.74 4.07
N PRO A 158 7.48 6.95 3.55
CA PRO A 158 6.48 7.96 3.25
C PRO A 158 5.80 7.68 1.92
N GLU A 159 4.51 8.00 1.84
CA GLU A 159 3.76 8.05 0.58
C GLU A 159 2.95 9.36 0.51
N VAL A 160 2.90 9.97 -0.66
CA VAL A 160 2.04 11.12 -0.93
C VAL A 160 1.28 10.87 -2.21
N SER A 161 -0.03 11.11 -2.19
CA SER A 161 -0.84 11.11 -3.41
C SER A 161 -1.70 12.36 -3.49
N THR A 162 -1.90 12.85 -4.69
CA THR A 162 -2.70 14.03 -4.96
C THR A 162 -3.56 13.81 -6.19
N THR A 163 -4.83 14.15 -6.08
CA THR A 163 -5.74 14.24 -7.23
C THR A 163 -6.25 15.66 -7.31
N ILE A 164 -6.03 16.32 -8.43
CA ILE A 164 -6.56 17.65 -8.73
C ILE A 164 -7.49 17.50 -9.91
N SER A 165 -8.74 17.94 -9.77
CA SER A 165 -9.69 17.96 -10.88
C SER A 165 -10.37 19.32 -10.98
N TYR A 166 -10.59 19.75 -12.20
CA TYR A 166 -11.26 21.03 -12.48
C TYR A 166 -12.33 20.84 -13.53
N HIS A 167 -13.55 21.22 -13.17
CA HIS A 167 -14.70 21.24 -14.07
C HIS A 167 -14.91 22.62 -14.66
N ILE A 168 -14.79 22.75 -15.98
CA ILE A 168 -15.09 23.99 -16.71
C ILE A 168 -16.55 23.94 -17.16
N ALA A 169 -17.46 24.52 -16.37
CA ALA A 169 -18.89 24.43 -16.60
C ALA A 169 -19.32 24.97 -17.97
N LYS A 170 -18.65 26.02 -18.48
CA LYS A 170 -18.97 26.66 -19.77
C LYS A 170 -18.78 25.72 -20.97
N SER A 171 -17.74 24.90 -20.97
CA SER A 171 -17.42 23.98 -22.08
C SER A 171 -17.83 22.53 -21.79
N GLY A 172 -18.19 22.20 -20.54
CA GLY A 172 -18.41 20.82 -20.10
C GLY A 172 -17.13 19.97 -20.16
N THR A 173 -15.99 20.60 -19.85
CA THR A 173 -14.69 19.95 -19.83
C THR A 173 -14.27 19.62 -18.40
N ASP A 174 -13.88 18.38 -18.14
CA ASP A 174 -13.27 17.94 -16.89
C ASP A 174 -11.80 17.62 -17.14
N ILE A 175 -10.91 18.24 -16.37
CA ILE A 175 -9.47 17.98 -16.39
C ILE A 175 -9.12 17.34 -15.06
N SER A 176 -8.42 16.22 -15.07
CA SER A 176 -7.95 15.53 -13.88
C SER A 176 -6.47 15.22 -13.98
N PHE A 177 -5.74 15.53 -12.92
CA PHE A 177 -4.35 15.17 -12.71
C PHE A 177 -4.22 14.33 -11.46
N PHE A 178 -3.61 13.17 -11.60
CA PHE A 178 -3.24 12.30 -10.50
C PHE A 178 -1.72 12.25 -10.38
N TYR A 179 -1.22 12.33 -9.16
CA TYR A 179 0.18 12.17 -8.82
C TYR A 179 0.34 11.30 -7.58
N LYS A 180 1.31 10.38 -7.60
CA LYS A 180 1.73 9.59 -6.46
C LYS A 180 3.24 9.56 -6.34
N TYR A 181 3.75 9.88 -5.16
CA TYR A 181 5.09 9.61 -4.70
C TYR A 181 5.07 8.43 -3.75
N THR A 182 5.89 7.43 -4.00
CA THR A 182 6.14 6.32 -3.08
C THR A 182 7.59 6.43 -2.62
N GLY A 183 7.79 6.56 -1.31
CA GLY A 183 9.11 6.68 -0.72
C GLY A 183 9.85 5.34 -0.67
N GLN A 184 11.11 5.40 -0.37
CA GLN A 184 11.95 4.21 -0.20
C GLN A 184 11.33 3.22 0.78
N ARG A 185 11.35 1.92 0.43
CA ARG A 185 10.92 0.83 1.29
C ARG A 185 12.06 -0.17 1.42
N LYS A 186 12.96 0.07 2.35
CA LYS A 186 14.08 -0.81 2.69
C LYS A 186 13.77 -1.56 3.98
N GLU A 187 14.14 -2.83 4.01
CA GLU A 187 14.05 -3.72 5.18
C GLU A 187 15.41 -4.38 5.41
N TYR A 188 15.65 -4.84 6.62
CA TYR A 188 16.87 -5.59 6.92
C TYR A 188 16.70 -7.03 6.50
N TYR A 189 17.75 -7.55 5.84
CA TYR A 189 17.88 -8.93 5.40
C TYR A 189 19.10 -9.55 6.05
N TYR A 190 19.01 -10.81 6.37
CA TYR A 190 20.11 -11.64 6.82
C TYR A 190 20.56 -12.48 5.63
N HIS A 191 21.84 -12.51 5.37
CA HIS A 191 22.46 -13.29 4.30
C HIS A 191 23.68 -14.03 4.81
N GLU A 192 23.74 -15.32 4.56
CA GLU A 192 24.93 -16.15 4.75
C GLU A 192 25.63 -16.35 3.42
N TYR A 193 26.93 -16.16 3.39
CA TYR A 193 27.74 -16.34 2.21
C TYR A 193 29.04 -17.05 2.56
N THR A 194 29.63 -17.68 1.55
CA THR A 194 30.94 -18.35 1.69
C THR A 194 32.01 -17.45 1.09
N THR A 195 32.99 -17.08 1.91
CA THR A 195 34.16 -16.31 1.45
C THR A 195 35.04 -17.13 0.51
N PRO A 196 35.93 -16.49 -0.30
CA PRO A 196 36.90 -17.19 -1.14
C PRO A 196 37.80 -18.19 -0.36
N ASP A 197 38.01 -17.95 0.93
CA ASP A 197 38.76 -18.82 1.84
C ASP A 197 37.92 -19.99 2.40
N ASN A 198 36.73 -20.22 1.83
CA ASN A 198 35.79 -21.27 2.20
C ASN A 198 35.25 -21.17 3.65
N LYS A 199 35.20 -19.95 4.20
CA LYS A 199 34.59 -19.66 5.50
C LYS A 199 33.16 -19.21 5.31
N LYS A 200 32.25 -19.70 6.17
CA LYS A 200 30.88 -19.20 6.25
C LYS A 200 30.84 -17.90 7.07
N GLU A 201 30.36 -16.85 6.47
CA GLU A 201 30.15 -15.56 7.12
C GLU A 201 28.69 -15.13 6.92
N SER A 202 28.23 -14.22 7.75
CA SER A 202 26.87 -13.69 7.65
C SER A 202 26.88 -12.18 7.84
N GLU A 203 25.93 -11.51 7.17
CA GLU A 203 25.73 -10.09 7.30
C GLU A 203 24.24 -9.73 7.42
N ILE A 204 23.95 -8.61 8.09
CA ILE A 204 22.64 -7.98 8.07
C ILE A 204 22.77 -6.68 7.29
N TYR A 205 22.05 -6.56 6.19
CA TYR A 205 22.11 -5.41 5.29
C TYR A 205 20.73 -4.91 4.91
N LEU A 206 20.66 -3.72 4.30
CA LEU A 206 19.42 -3.13 3.82
C LEU A 206 19.18 -3.48 2.36
N ARG A 207 17.98 -4.02 2.09
CA ARG A 207 17.49 -4.30 0.75
C ARG A 207 16.06 -3.78 0.60
N GLY A 208 15.66 -3.35 -0.57
CA GLY A 208 14.29 -2.94 -0.82
C GLY A 208 14.11 -2.09 -2.06
N LEU A 209 13.00 -1.39 -2.13
CA LEU A 209 12.62 -0.59 -3.27
C LEU A 209 13.07 0.87 -3.10
N PRO A 210 13.57 1.53 -4.16
CA PRO A 210 13.82 2.97 -4.18
C PRO A 210 12.51 3.74 -4.14
N SER A 211 12.62 5.06 -3.96
CA SER A 211 11.48 5.94 -4.20
C SER A 211 11.18 6.07 -5.69
N TYR A 212 9.90 6.26 -6.01
CA TYR A 212 9.46 6.50 -7.38
C TYR A 212 8.23 7.41 -7.44
N HIS A 213 8.00 7.94 -8.63
CA HIS A 213 6.89 8.83 -8.94
C HIS A 213 6.00 8.20 -10.01
N TYR A 214 4.70 8.39 -9.86
CA TYR A 214 3.71 8.00 -10.83
C TYR A 214 2.72 9.14 -11.03
N GLY A 215 2.17 9.29 -12.23
CA GLY A 215 1.16 10.31 -12.48
C GLY A 215 0.42 10.09 -13.78
N ASP A 216 -0.82 10.58 -13.82
CA ASP A 216 -1.73 10.50 -14.96
C ASP A 216 -2.39 11.85 -15.19
N ILE A 217 -2.69 12.15 -16.46
CA ILE A 217 -3.56 13.27 -16.84
C ILE A 217 -4.70 12.72 -17.70
N THR A 218 -5.92 13.16 -17.39
CA THR A 218 -7.11 12.82 -18.15
C THR A 218 -7.91 14.09 -18.43
N VAL A 219 -8.39 14.22 -19.66
CA VAL A 219 -9.33 15.27 -20.06
C VAL A 219 -10.58 14.58 -20.60
N THR A 220 -11.72 14.93 -20.03
CA THR A 220 -13.04 14.49 -20.49
C THR A 220 -13.76 15.70 -21.06
N GLN A 221 -14.14 15.63 -22.35
CA GLN A 221 -14.91 16.65 -23.04
C GLN A 221 -16.33 16.15 -23.30
N LYS A 222 -17.32 16.81 -22.75
CA LYS A 222 -18.71 16.58 -23.11
C LYS A 222 -18.97 17.17 -24.49
N LEU A 223 -19.29 16.31 -25.47
CA LEU A 223 -19.57 16.74 -26.86
C LEU A 223 -21.07 16.99 -27.04
N THR A 224 -21.90 16.14 -26.46
CA THR A 224 -23.36 16.25 -26.46
C THR A 224 -23.92 15.82 -25.09
N SER A 225 -25.26 15.82 -24.94
CA SER A 225 -25.88 15.31 -23.71
C SER A 225 -25.68 13.79 -23.49
N PHE A 226 -25.37 13.06 -24.53
CA PHE A 226 -25.22 11.60 -24.51
C PHE A 226 -23.83 11.09 -24.94
N LEU A 227 -22.92 11.98 -25.39
CA LEU A 227 -21.60 11.62 -25.88
C LEU A 227 -20.51 12.44 -25.22
N SER A 228 -19.49 11.79 -24.69
CA SER A 228 -18.27 12.42 -24.20
C SER A 228 -17.01 11.72 -24.75
N LEU A 229 -15.98 12.51 -24.95
CA LEU A 229 -14.65 12.09 -25.37
C LEU A 229 -13.72 12.10 -24.15
N ASN A 230 -12.99 11.03 -23.93
CA ASN A 230 -11.92 10.94 -22.94
C ASN A 230 -10.59 10.81 -23.65
N VAL A 231 -9.63 11.65 -23.29
CA VAL A 231 -8.23 11.52 -23.73
C VAL A 231 -7.32 11.64 -22.52
N GLY A 232 -6.20 10.96 -22.58
CA GLY A 232 -5.27 11.07 -21.47
C GLY A 232 -3.94 10.39 -21.69
N VAL A 233 -3.06 10.63 -20.72
CA VAL A 233 -1.73 10.05 -20.63
C VAL A 233 -1.62 9.37 -19.27
N LYS A 234 -1.28 8.10 -19.27
CA LYS A 234 -0.94 7.33 -18.06
C LYS A 234 0.56 7.21 -17.93
N ASN A 235 1.01 7.12 -16.69
CA ASN A 235 2.42 6.98 -16.36
C ASN A 235 3.28 8.11 -16.98
N LEU A 236 2.97 9.36 -16.62
CA LEU A 236 3.66 10.57 -17.10
C LEU A 236 5.19 10.52 -16.94
N PHE A 237 5.65 9.86 -15.87
CA PHE A 237 7.06 9.76 -15.52
C PHE A 237 7.78 8.61 -16.24
N ASN A 238 7.04 7.84 -17.06
CA ASN A 238 7.57 6.72 -17.85
C ASN A 238 8.27 5.66 -16.96
N LEU A 239 7.66 5.34 -15.85
CA LEU A 239 8.17 4.33 -14.92
C LEU A 239 7.98 2.93 -15.54
N THR A 240 9.06 2.30 -16.00
CA THR A 240 9.03 0.99 -16.69
C THR A 240 9.55 -0.13 -15.82
N ASP A 241 10.48 0.19 -14.93
CA ASP A 241 11.09 -0.78 -14.03
C ASP A 241 11.42 -0.15 -12.67
N ILE A 242 11.55 -0.99 -11.66
CA ILE A 242 12.07 -0.62 -10.34
C ILE A 242 13.20 -1.58 -10.01
N ARG A 243 14.41 -1.04 -9.84
CA ARG A 243 15.56 -1.81 -9.39
C ARG A 243 15.64 -1.81 -7.87
N THR A 244 15.78 -2.99 -7.27
CA THR A 244 15.99 -3.07 -5.84
C THR A 244 17.29 -2.39 -5.46
N ILE A 245 17.27 -1.66 -4.34
CA ILE A 245 18.48 -1.17 -3.69
C ILE A 245 19.00 -2.32 -2.81
N VAL A 246 20.29 -2.60 -2.89
CA VAL A 246 20.98 -3.61 -2.07
C VAL A 246 22.21 -2.93 -1.48
N GLU A 247 22.34 -2.94 -0.16
CA GLU A 247 23.47 -2.36 0.57
C GLU A 247 24.43 -3.46 1.04
N SER A 248 24.69 -4.43 0.18
CA SER A 248 25.65 -5.53 0.36
C SER A 248 26.46 -5.74 -0.91
N ALA A 249 27.72 -6.07 -0.77
CA ALA A 249 28.58 -6.49 -1.88
C ALA A 249 28.34 -7.96 -2.30
N ASN A 250 27.68 -8.74 -1.44
CA ASN A 250 27.47 -10.18 -1.61
C ASN A 250 26.08 -10.53 -2.13
N ASP A 251 25.24 -9.51 -2.39
CA ASP A 251 23.89 -9.68 -2.96
C ASP A 251 23.73 -8.80 -4.20
N THR A 252 22.89 -9.22 -5.14
CA THR A 252 22.67 -8.52 -6.41
C THR A 252 21.30 -7.87 -6.47
N PRO A 253 21.20 -6.62 -6.99
CA PRO A 253 19.93 -5.98 -7.24
C PRO A 253 19.07 -6.77 -8.22
N SER A 254 17.80 -6.96 -7.91
CA SER A 254 16.81 -7.49 -8.84
C SER A 254 16.05 -6.35 -9.53
N VAL A 255 15.56 -6.61 -10.73
CA VAL A 255 14.73 -5.66 -11.49
C VAL A 255 13.31 -6.19 -11.58
N SER A 256 12.35 -5.36 -11.16
CA SER A 256 10.92 -5.64 -11.33
C SER A 256 10.38 -4.78 -12.47
N TYR A 257 9.95 -5.41 -13.55
CA TYR A 257 9.32 -4.73 -14.66
C TYR A 257 7.85 -4.42 -14.32
N LEU A 258 7.43 -3.17 -14.52
CA LEU A 258 6.09 -2.69 -14.18
C LEU A 258 5.13 -2.64 -15.38
N GLY A 259 5.60 -2.93 -16.59
CA GLY A 259 4.82 -2.95 -17.81
C GLY A 259 5.20 -1.87 -18.83
N CYS A 260 4.22 -1.45 -19.64
CA CYS A 260 4.42 -0.70 -20.88
C CYS A 260 4.73 0.80 -20.71
N GLY A 261 5.38 1.27 -19.66
CA GLY A 261 5.78 2.67 -19.57
C GLY A 261 4.62 3.68 -19.79
N ARG A 262 4.95 4.85 -20.37
CA ARG A 262 3.96 5.87 -20.70
C ARG A 262 3.01 5.40 -21.78
N SER A 263 1.71 5.57 -21.57
CA SER A 263 0.67 5.20 -22.53
C SER A 263 -0.32 6.34 -22.75
N TYR A 264 -0.84 6.41 -23.97
CA TYR A 264 -1.85 7.38 -24.39
C TYR A 264 -3.14 6.64 -24.67
N PHE A 265 -4.26 7.24 -24.32
CA PHE A 265 -5.56 6.64 -24.60
C PHE A 265 -6.54 7.69 -25.11
N ILE A 266 -7.46 7.21 -25.94
CA ILE A 266 -8.64 7.90 -26.39
C ILE A 266 -9.84 6.97 -26.22
N GLY A 267 -10.94 7.50 -25.74
CA GLY A 267 -12.17 6.73 -25.52
C GLY A 267 -13.41 7.58 -25.76
N LEU A 268 -14.46 6.96 -26.23
CA LEU A 268 -15.78 7.57 -26.36
C LEU A 268 -16.73 6.91 -25.37
N ASN A 269 -17.42 7.73 -24.57
CA ASN A 269 -18.48 7.28 -23.68
C ASN A 269 -19.84 7.69 -24.24
N LEU A 270 -20.69 6.69 -24.48
CA LEU A 270 -22.07 6.86 -24.96
C LEU A 270 -23.04 6.52 -23.83
N MET A 271 -23.87 7.48 -23.42
CA MET A 271 -24.92 7.29 -22.41
C MET A 271 -26.27 7.25 -23.08
N LEU A 272 -26.84 6.07 -23.21
CA LEU A 272 -28.16 5.85 -23.79
C LEU A 272 -29.22 5.84 -22.66
N ASN A 273 -29.97 6.94 -22.52
CA ASN A 273 -31.09 7.00 -21.59
C ASN A 273 -32.35 6.40 -22.27
N GLY A 274 -32.44 5.09 -22.29
CA GLY A 274 -33.65 4.39 -22.73
C GLY A 274 -34.73 4.50 -21.64
N LYS A 275 -35.80 5.25 -21.89
CA LYS A 275 -37.07 5.07 -21.16
C LYS A 275 -37.68 3.77 -21.70
N PHE A 276 -37.43 2.65 -21.04
CA PHE A 276 -38.24 1.46 -21.26
C PHE A 276 -39.67 1.79 -20.77
N LYS A 277 -40.59 2.08 -21.68
CA LYS A 277 -42.01 2.02 -21.37
C LYS A 277 -42.33 0.57 -21.02
N LYS A 278 -42.74 0.34 -19.76
CA LYS A 278 -43.42 -0.89 -19.37
C LYS A 278 -44.80 -0.97 -20.04
#